data_aec28c24a56283ca3ebeb9e0b81258ee
#
_entry.id   aec28c24a56283ca3ebeb9e0b81258ee
#
_cell.length_a   1.000
_cell.length_b   1.000
_cell.length_c   1.000
_cell.angle_alpha   90.00
_cell.angle_beta   90.00
_cell.angle_gamma   90.00
#
_symmetry.space_group_name_H-M   'P 1'
#
loop_
_entity.id
_entity.type
_entity.pdbx_description
1 polymer ?
#
loop_
_entity_poly.entity_id
_entity_poly.type
_entity_poly.pdbx_seq_one_letter_code
_entity_poly.pdbx_strand_id
1 'polypeptide(L)'
;GHSAPGIYARAFLEGRLTEGQLEGFRQEVKGKGLSSYPHPWLMPDFWQFPTVSMGLGPIQAVYQARFMRYLQNREFTPHSDRKVWAFVGDGEMDEPESTGALGIAGRERLDNLVFVINCNLQRLDGPVRGNGKIIQELEGTFRGAGWNVIKLVWGSYWDKLLARDTQGLLKQRMEEALDGEYQAFKSKDGAFVREHFFGKYPELAAMVANMTDEDIWRLNRGGHDPHKVYAAYAQAAAHRGQPTVILAKTVKGYGMGESGEGQNT
;
A
#
# COMPACT_ATOMS: atom_id res chain seq x y z
N GLY A 1 -11.25 0.24 -5.47
CA GLY A 1 -11.52 0.70 -6.84
C GLY A 1 -10.28 0.65 -7.69
N HIS A 2 -9.28 1.49 -7.44
CA HIS A 2 -8.03 1.56 -8.24
C HIS A 2 -7.23 0.25 -8.25
N SER A 3 -7.41 -0.61 -7.28
CA SER A 3 -6.75 -1.93 -7.23
C SER A 3 -7.47 -3.01 -8.08
N ALA A 4 -8.63 -2.72 -8.68
CA ALA A 4 -9.38 -3.70 -9.47
C ALA A 4 -8.55 -4.38 -10.57
N PRO A 5 -7.69 -3.68 -11.36
CA PRO A 5 -6.84 -4.34 -12.34
C PRO A 5 -5.94 -5.43 -11.76
N GLY A 6 -5.34 -5.19 -10.60
CA GLY A 6 -4.50 -6.17 -9.92
C GLY A 6 -5.28 -7.38 -9.42
N ILE A 7 -6.51 -7.16 -8.94
CA ILE A 7 -7.43 -8.24 -8.53
C ILE A 7 -7.85 -9.08 -9.73
N TYR A 8 -8.19 -8.45 -10.87
CA TYR A 8 -8.53 -9.17 -12.10
C TYR A 8 -7.34 -9.97 -12.63
N ALA A 9 -6.14 -9.37 -12.65
CA ALA A 9 -4.93 -10.07 -13.07
C ALA A 9 -4.67 -11.31 -12.20
N ARG A 10 -4.80 -11.19 -10.87
CA ARG A 10 -4.65 -12.34 -9.98
C ARG A 10 -5.73 -13.39 -10.19
N ALA A 11 -6.98 -13.00 -10.32
CA ALA A 11 -8.09 -13.90 -10.57
C ALA A 11 -7.95 -14.65 -11.89
N PHE A 12 -7.40 -13.99 -12.92
CA PHE A 12 -7.05 -14.65 -14.19
C PHE A 12 -5.98 -15.72 -13.98
N LEU A 13 -4.88 -15.42 -13.27
CA LEU A 13 -3.82 -16.39 -12.96
C LEU A 13 -4.33 -17.58 -12.13
N GLU A 14 -5.41 -17.40 -11.38
CA GLU A 14 -6.09 -18.46 -10.62
C GLU A 14 -7.14 -19.24 -11.45
N GLY A 15 -7.28 -18.93 -12.73
CA GLY A 15 -8.26 -19.57 -13.63
C GLY A 15 -9.71 -19.17 -13.39
N ARG A 16 -9.96 -18.08 -12.66
CA ARG A 16 -11.31 -17.55 -12.36
C ARG A 16 -11.85 -16.62 -13.43
N LEU A 17 -10.99 -16.09 -14.28
CA LEU A 17 -11.34 -15.21 -15.40
C LEU A 17 -10.69 -15.73 -16.67
N THR A 18 -11.28 -15.40 -17.82
CA THR A 18 -10.79 -15.74 -19.15
C THR A 18 -10.08 -14.54 -19.79
N GLU A 19 -9.24 -14.81 -20.80
CA GLU A 19 -8.57 -13.77 -21.60
C GLU A 19 -9.58 -12.82 -22.25
N GLY A 20 -10.65 -13.36 -22.87
CA GLY A 20 -11.70 -12.53 -23.47
C GLY A 20 -12.44 -11.63 -22.47
N GLN A 21 -12.51 -12.01 -21.17
CA GLN A 21 -13.03 -11.11 -20.16
C GLN A 21 -12.04 -9.97 -19.86
N LEU A 22 -10.73 -10.26 -19.82
CA LEU A 22 -9.70 -9.23 -19.62
C LEU A 22 -9.67 -8.22 -20.78
N GLU A 23 -9.77 -8.68 -22.02
CA GLU A 23 -9.85 -7.83 -23.23
C GLU A 23 -11.04 -6.84 -23.18
N GLY A 24 -12.13 -7.24 -22.50
CA GLY A 24 -13.31 -6.42 -22.27
C GLY A 24 -13.22 -5.46 -21.08
N PHE A 25 -12.07 -5.32 -20.43
CA PHE A 25 -11.91 -4.42 -19.30
C PHE A 25 -12.25 -2.95 -19.66
N ARG A 26 -13.03 -2.28 -18.82
CA ARG A 26 -13.53 -0.91 -19.06
C ARG A 26 -14.42 -0.75 -20.31
N GLN A 27 -15.12 -1.79 -20.70
CA GLN A 27 -16.05 -1.77 -21.82
C GLN A 27 -17.50 -2.07 -21.40
N GLU A 28 -17.89 -1.67 -20.21
CA GLU A 28 -19.20 -1.93 -19.61
C GLU A 28 -20.36 -1.44 -20.48
N VAL A 29 -20.20 -0.34 -21.20
CA VAL A 29 -21.21 0.22 -22.12
C VAL A 29 -21.61 -0.77 -23.20
N LYS A 30 -20.71 -1.68 -23.57
CA LYS A 30 -20.95 -2.75 -24.55
C LYS A 30 -21.61 -3.98 -23.91
N GLY A 31 -21.84 -3.98 -22.61
CA GLY A 31 -22.43 -5.08 -21.86
C GLY A 31 -21.56 -6.33 -21.78
N LYS A 32 -20.24 -6.21 -21.97
CA LYS A 32 -19.28 -7.32 -21.98
C LYS A 32 -18.02 -6.94 -21.22
N GLY A 33 -17.38 -7.95 -20.62
CA GLY A 33 -16.08 -7.83 -19.99
C GLY A 33 -16.14 -7.44 -18.51
N LEU A 34 -15.01 -6.94 -18.02
CA LEU A 34 -14.82 -6.63 -16.61
C LEU A 34 -15.16 -5.15 -16.34
N SER A 35 -15.87 -4.90 -15.25
CA SER A 35 -16.20 -3.54 -14.84
C SER A 35 -14.95 -2.74 -14.45
N SER A 36 -14.96 -1.43 -14.70
CA SER A 36 -13.86 -0.51 -14.36
C SER A 36 -13.57 -0.49 -12.86
N TYR A 37 -14.63 -0.59 -12.06
CA TYR A 37 -14.58 -0.62 -10.60
C TYR A 37 -15.35 -1.83 -10.05
N PRO A 38 -15.10 -2.26 -8.80
CA PRO A 38 -15.95 -3.23 -8.14
C PRO A 38 -17.42 -2.84 -8.21
N HIS A 39 -18.22 -3.66 -8.90
CA HIS A 39 -19.62 -3.35 -9.19
C HIS A 39 -20.47 -4.62 -9.11
N PRO A 40 -21.14 -4.89 -7.97
CA PRO A 40 -21.89 -6.12 -7.76
C PRO A 40 -23.04 -6.35 -8.77
N TRP A 41 -23.65 -5.29 -9.31
CA TRP A 41 -24.72 -5.44 -10.31
C TRP A 41 -24.20 -5.81 -11.70
N LEU A 42 -22.99 -5.36 -12.05
CA LEU A 42 -22.37 -5.71 -13.33
C LEU A 42 -21.67 -7.07 -13.28
N MET A 43 -21.16 -7.43 -12.09
CA MET A 43 -20.42 -8.68 -11.87
C MET A 43 -20.88 -9.33 -10.54
N PRO A 44 -22.13 -9.84 -10.45
CA PRO A 44 -22.70 -10.33 -9.18
C PRO A 44 -21.98 -11.56 -8.63
N ASP A 45 -21.41 -12.40 -9.50
CA ASP A 45 -20.69 -13.60 -9.09
C ASP A 45 -19.23 -13.32 -8.70
N PHE A 46 -18.78 -12.10 -8.89
CA PHE A 46 -17.38 -11.71 -8.62
C PHE A 46 -17.26 -10.69 -7.48
N TRP A 47 -18.03 -9.61 -7.52
CA TRP A 47 -17.99 -8.52 -6.54
C TRP A 47 -19.14 -8.57 -5.56
N GLN A 48 -18.84 -8.46 -4.26
CA GLN A 48 -19.85 -8.35 -3.20
C GLN A 48 -20.07 -6.91 -2.73
N PHE A 49 -19.05 -6.04 -2.88
CA PHE A 49 -19.09 -4.65 -2.41
C PHE A 49 -18.76 -3.68 -3.53
N PRO A 50 -19.53 -2.58 -3.68
CA PRO A 50 -19.18 -1.50 -4.59
C PRO A 50 -18.10 -0.62 -3.96
N THR A 51 -17.13 -0.16 -4.75
CA THR A 51 -16.16 0.85 -4.34
C THR A 51 -15.53 1.54 -5.54
N VAL A 52 -15.19 2.83 -5.35
CA VAL A 52 -14.53 3.66 -6.37
C VAL A 52 -13.27 4.34 -5.82
N SER A 53 -12.68 3.85 -4.73
CA SER A 53 -11.51 4.43 -4.04
C SER A 53 -11.76 5.85 -3.47
N MET A 54 -12.97 6.08 -2.96
CA MET A 54 -13.43 7.33 -2.35
C MET A 54 -13.88 7.08 -0.89
N GLY A 55 -13.21 6.17 -0.18
CA GLY A 55 -13.46 5.86 1.23
C GLY A 55 -14.48 4.76 1.52
N LEU A 56 -15.30 4.34 0.55
CA LEU A 56 -16.32 3.32 0.78
C LEU A 56 -15.74 1.93 1.07
N GLY A 57 -14.63 1.55 0.43
CA GLY A 57 -13.96 0.27 0.67
C GLY A 57 -13.51 0.12 2.13
N PRO A 58 -12.73 1.06 2.69
CA PRO A 58 -12.30 1.03 4.08
C PRO A 58 -13.45 0.95 5.08
N ILE A 59 -14.46 1.82 4.97
CA ILE A 59 -15.59 1.82 5.93
C ILE A 59 -16.42 0.53 5.84
N GLN A 60 -16.67 0.02 4.64
CA GLN A 60 -17.36 -1.26 4.46
C GLN A 60 -16.56 -2.42 5.07
N ALA A 61 -15.23 -2.41 4.94
CA ALA A 61 -14.38 -3.44 5.53
C ALA A 61 -14.47 -3.44 7.07
N VAL A 62 -14.50 -2.27 7.71
CA VAL A 62 -14.72 -2.17 9.16
C VAL A 62 -16.06 -2.77 9.55
N TYR A 63 -17.14 -2.39 8.87
CA TYR A 63 -18.49 -2.92 9.18
C TYR A 63 -18.61 -4.41 8.87
N GLN A 64 -17.98 -4.90 7.80
CA GLN A 64 -17.93 -6.33 7.50
C GLN A 64 -17.22 -7.13 8.61
N ALA A 65 -16.03 -6.67 9.03
CA ALA A 65 -15.29 -7.32 10.10
C ALA A 65 -16.07 -7.33 11.42
N ARG A 66 -16.72 -6.21 11.75
CA ARG A 66 -17.58 -6.05 12.93
C ARG A 66 -18.79 -6.98 12.86
N PHE A 67 -19.45 -7.05 11.72
CA PHE A 67 -20.62 -7.91 11.54
C PHE A 67 -20.27 -9.39 11.62
N MET A 68 -19.13 -9.80 11.06
CA MET A 68 -18.62 -11.17 11.22
C MET A 68 -18.43 -11.53 12.70
N ARG A 69 -17.85 -10.63 13.50
CA ARG A 69 -17.71 -10.82 14.96
C ARG A 69 -19.06 -10.89 15.66
N TYR A 70 -20.01 -10.05 15.27
CA TYR A 70 -21.38 -10.12 15.81
C TYR A 70 -22.02 -11.48 15.56
N LEU A 71 -21.96 -11.99 14.32
CA LEU A 71 -22.54 -13.29 13.98
C LEU A 71 -21.88 -14.44 14.77
N GLN A 72 -20.56 -14.41 14.92
CA GLN A 72 -19.80 -15.40 15.71
C GLN A 72 -20.18 -15.32 17.20
N ASN A 73 -20.21 -14.12 17.78
CA ASN A 73 -20.54 -13.90 19.19
C ASN A 73 -22.00 -14.26 19.53
N ARG A 74 -22.88 -14.22 18.54
CA ARG A 74 -24.28 -14.66 18.65
C ARG A 74 -24.48 -16.13 18.26
N GLU A 75 -23.40 -16.84 17.94
CA GLU A 75 -23.43 -18.25 17.53
C GLU A 75 -24.26 -18.53 16.26
N PHE A 76 -24.52 -17.48 15.44
CA PHE A 76 -25.17 -17.65 14.14
C PHE A 76 -24.24 -18.25 13.09
N THR A 77 -22.93 -18.12 13.30
CA THR A 77 -21.90 -18.74 12.47
C THR A 77 -20.80 -19.34 13.35
N PRO A 78 -20.12 -20.41 12.90
CA PRO A 78 -18.97 -20.94 13.61
C PRO A 78 -17.85 -19.91 13.78
N HIS A 79 -17.08 -20.01 14.85
CA HIS A 79 -15.85 -19.24 15.00
C HIS A 79 -14.86 -19.62 13.90
N SER A 80 -14.21 -18.62 13.32
CA SER A 80 -13.21 -18.82 12.27
C SER A 80 -12.13 -17.75 12.33
N ASP A 81 -10.95 -18.08 11.80
CA ASP A 81 -9.81 -17.16 11.67
C ASP A 81 -9.85 -16.30 10.42
N ARG A 82 -10.97 -16.27 9.71
CA ARG A 82 -11.16 -15.48 8.49
C ARG A 82 -10.94 -14.00 8.78
N LYS A 83 -10.20 -13.35 7.92
CA LYS A 83 -9.93 -11.91 7.99
C LYS A 83 -10.54 -11.17 6.81
N VAL A 84 -10.93 -9.93 7.06
CA VAL A 84 -11.30 -8.95 6.04
C VAL A 84 -10.05 -8.17 5.67
N TRP A 85 -9.71 -8.16 4.38
CA TRP A 85 -8.57 -7.41 3.84
C TRP A 85 -9.08 -6.27 2.97
N ALA A 86 -8.66 -5.04 3.26
CA ALA A 86 -8.94 -3.87 2.45
C ALA A 86 -7.65 -3.31 1.86
N PHE A 87 -7.60 -3.20 0.53
CA PHE A 87 -6.50 -2.57 -0.20
C PHE A 87 -6.89 -1.14 -0.53
N VAL A 88 -6.13 -0.18 -0.02
CA VAL A 88 -6.47 1.24 0.00
C VAL A 88 -5.30 2.05 -0.56
N GLY A 89 -5.59 3.09 -1.33
CA GLY A 89 -4.57 4.08 -1.71
C GLY A 89 -4.30 5.08 -0.59
N ASP A 90 -3.08 5.63 -0.53
CA ASP A 90 -2.72 6.67 0.44
C ASP A 90 -3.55 7.96 0.26
N GLY A 91 -3.84 8.34 -1.00
CA GLY A 91 -4.74 9.45 -1.29
C GLY A 91 -6.19 9.21 -0.87
N GLU A 92 -6.67 7.95 -0.90
CA GLU A 92 -7.99 7.58 -0.42
C GLU A 92 -8.16 7.77 1.09
N MET A 93 -7.06 7.79 1.85
CA MET A 93 -7.10 8.01 3.29
C MET A 93 -7.44 9.46 3.69
N ASP A 94 -7.47 10.38 2.74
CA ASP A 94 -7.96 11.75 2.98
C ASP A 94 -9.49 11.83 3.00
N GLU A 95 -10.17 10.82 2.50
CA GLU A 95 -11.64 10.76 2.55
C GLU A 95 -12.11 10.55 4.00
N PRO A 96 -13.10 11.33 4.48
CA PRO A 96 -13.65 11.18 5.84
C PRO A 96 -14.15 9.76 6.13
N GLU A 97 -14.72 9.10 5.13
CA GLU A 97 -15.21 7.72 5.22
C GLU A 97 -14.07 6.72 5.51
N SER A 98 -12.87 6.95 4.96
CA SER A 98 -11.71 6.09 5.20
C SER A 98 -11.25 6.13 6.65
N THR A 99 -11.31 7.29 7.29
CA THR A 99 -10.79 7.52 8.64
C THR A 99 -11.87 7.46 9.72
N GLY A 100 -13.11 7.74 9.37
CA GLY A 100 -14.20 7.91 10.33
C GLY A 100 -14.53 6.70 11.21
N ALA A 101 -14.24 5.49 10.74
CA ALA A 101 -14.53 4.25 11.47
C ALA A 101 -13.29 3.60 12.12
N LEU A 102 -12.08 4.17 11.98
CA LEU A 102 -10.85 3.59 12.54
C LEU A 102 -10.92 3.39 14.05
N GLY A 103 -11.45 4.38 14.77
CA GLY A 103 -11.63 4.31 16.22
C GLY A 103 -12.60 3.22 16.66
N ILE A 104 -13.61 2.89 15.85
CA ILE A 104 -14.52 1.76 16.12
C ILE A 104 -13.74 0.45 16.06
N ALA A 105 -12.97 0.24 14.99
CA ALA A 105 -12.20 -0.97 14.79
C ALA A 105 -11.19 -1.22 15.92
N GLY A 106 -10.47 -0.19 16.36
CA GLY A 106 -9.52 -0.27 17.46
C GLY A 106 -10.20 -0.55 18.80
N ARG A 107 -11.28 0.18 19.12
CA ARG A 107 -12.03 0.04 20.36
C ARG A 107 -12.68 -1.34 20.52
N GLU A 108 -13.22 -1.89 19.43
CA GLU A 108 -13.81 -3.23 19.39
C GLU A 108 -12.79 -4.35 19.15
N ARG A 109 -11.50 -3.98 19.04
CA ARG A 109 -10.38 -4.92 18.84
C ARG A 109 -10.62 -5.91 17.69
N LEU A 110 -11.02 -5.36 16.53
CA LEU A 110 -11.34 -6.17 15.35
C LEU A 110 -10.07 -6.78 14.72
N ASP A 111 -9.49 -7.78 15.37
CA ASP A 111 -8.27 -8.46 14.92
C ASP A 111 -8.49 -9.33 13.67
N ASN A 112 -9.73 -9.43 13.21
CA ASN A 112 -10.10 -9.99 11.91
C ASN A 112 -10.12 -8.95 10.77
N LEU A 113 -9.57 -7.73 10.98
CA LEU A 113 -9.47 -6.67 9.99
C LEU A 113 -8.01 -6.32 9.70
N VAL A 114 -7.67 -6.26 8.42
CA VAL A 114 -6.36 -5.83 7.93
C VAL A 114 -6.53 -4.81 6.82
N PHE A 115 -5.90 -3.63 6.97
CA PHE A 115 -5.74 -2.68 5.89
C PHE A 115 -4.35 -2.79 5.29
N VAL A 116 -4.26 -2.74 3.97
CA VAL A 116 -3.00 -2.59 3.23
C VAL A 116 -3.07 -1.27 2.48
N ILE A 117 -2.31 -0.29 2.93
CA ILE A 117 -2.29 1.03 2.31
C ILE A 117 -1.11 1.09 1.35
N ASN A 118 -1.44 1.26 0.07
CA ASN A 118 -0.48 1.44 -0.99
C ASN A 118 0.02 2.88 -1.00
N CYS A 119 1.15 3.12 -0.33
CA CYS A 119 1.75 4.44 -0.18
C CYS A 119 2.71 4.71 -1.35
N ASN A 120 2.16 5.07 -2.50
CA ASN A 120 2.95 5.50 -3.65
C ASN A 120 3.27 7.00 -3.62
N LEU A 121 2.75 7.74 -2.65
CA LEU A 121 2.96 9.16 -2.36
C LEU A 121 2.36 10.10 -3.42
N GLN A 122 1.55 9.59 -4.34
CA GLN A 122 1.02 10.35 -5.48
C GLN A 122 -0.50 10.24 -5.61
N ARG A 123 -1.12 11.37 -5.97
CA ARG A 123 -2.47 11.45 -6.56
C ARG A 123 -2.37 11.52 -8.09
N LEU A 124 -3.51 11.73 -8.75
CA LEU A 124 -3.55 11.94 -10.20
C LEU A 124 -2.82 13.22 -10.63
N ASP A 125 -2.91 14.26 -9.82
CA ASP A 125 -2.45 15.63 -10.10
C ASP A 125 -1.18 16.02 -9.35
N GLY A 126 -0.58 15.12 -8.59
CA GLY A 126 0.65 15.41 -7.86
C GLY A 126 0.85 14.59 -6.57
N PRO A 127 1.73 15.04 -5.69
CA PRO A 127 1.99 14.37 -4.42
C PRO A 127 0.79 14.46 -3.46
N VAL A 128 0.57 13.38 -2.69
CA VAL A 128 -0.46 13.37 -1.60
C VAL A 128 -0.09 14.42 -0.54
N ARG A 129 1.20 14.48 -0.19
CA ARG A 129 1.75 15.45 0.77
C ARG A 129 3.08 16.00 0.25
N GLY A 130 3.04 17.01 -0.64
CA GLY A 130 4.26 17.57 -1.24
C GLY A 130 5.30 18.00 -0.22
N ASN A 131 4.88 18.72 0.82
CA ASN A 131 5.73 19.21 1.90
C ASN A 131 5.50 18.43 3.21
N GLY A 132 4.97 17.22 3.15
CA GLY A 132 4.67 16.35 4.29
C GLY A 132 5.23 14.95 4.12
N LYS A 133 4.76 14.07 4.99
CA LYS A 133 5.19 12.66 5.11
C LYS A 133 3.97 11.80 5.41
N ILE A 134 3.25 11.42 4.39
CA ILE A 134 1.96 10.72 4.52
C ILE A 134 2.08 9.41 5.33
N ILE A 135 3.17 8.66 5.20
CA ILE A 135 3.35 7.40 5.94
C ILE A 135 3.43 7.66 7.45
N GLN A 136 4.13 8.71 7.88
CA GLN A 136 4.25 9.06 9.29
C GLN A 136 2.94 9.63 9.84
N GLU A 137 2.20 10.41 9.04
CA GLU A 137 0.87 10.91 9.40
C GLU A 137 -0.11 9.74 9.60
N LEU A 138 -0.14 8.80 8.66
CA LEU A 138 -0.98 7.60 8.76
C LEU A 138 -0.56 6.72 9.93
N GLU A 139 0.75 6.52 10.17
CA GLU A 139 1.23 5.78 11.34
C GLU A 139 0.68 6.38 12.64
N GLY A 140 0.78 7.70 12.80
CA GLY A 140 0.25 8.41 13.96
C GLY A 140 -1.26 8.23 14.13
N THR A 141 -2.02 8.37 13.04
CA THR A 141 -3.47 8.21 13.02
C THR A 141 -3.90 6.80 13.42
N PHE A 142 -3.31 5.77 12.82
CA PHE A 142 -3.66 4.38 13.12
C PHE A 142 -3.24 3.96 14.53
N ARG A 143 -2.04 4.35 14.99
CA ARG A 143 -1.60 4.08 16.38
C ARG A 143 -2.52 4.76 17.38
N GLY A 144 -2.88 6.03 17.15
CA GLY A 144 -3.82 6.77 17.99
C GLY A 144 -5.21 6.13 18.05
N ALA A 145 -5.64 5.47 16.97
CA ALA A 145 -6.89 4.71 16.92
C ALA A 145 -6.79 3.28 17.51
N GLY A 146 -5.65 2.87 18.03
CA GLY A 146 -5.47 1.55 18.68
C GLY A 146 -5.17 0.39 17.73
N TRP A 147 -4.63 0.68 16.54
CA TRP A 147 -4.26 -0.32 15.55
C TRP A 147 -2.81 -0.80 15.73
N ASN A 148 -2.55 -2.06 15.39
CA ASN A 148 -1.22 -2.56 15.11
C ASN A 148 -0.74 -2.01 13.75
N VAL A 149 0.45 -1.39 13.72
CA VAL A 149 0.99 -0.77 12.50
C VAL A 149 2.28 -1.47 12.08
N ILE A 150 2.28 -1.98 10.84
CA ILE A 150 3.46 -2.57 10.19
C ILE A 150 3.89 -1.61 9.08
N LYS A 151 5.13 -1.10 9.16
CA LYS A 151 5.69 -0.24 8.11
C LYS A 151 6.57 -1.06 7.17
N LEU A 152 6.17 -1.12 5.91
CA LEU A 152 6.87 -1.81 4.83
C LEU A 152 7.49 -0.77 3.88
N VAL A 153 8.57 -0.12 4.32
CA VAL A 153 9.12 1.09 3.68
C VAL A 153 10.27 0.78 2.74
N TRP A 154 11.28 0.03 3.22
CA TRP A 154 12.52 -0.22 2.50
C TRP A 154 12.69 -1.69 2.13
N GLY A 155 13.12 -1.93 0.88
CA GLY A 155 13.44 -3.27 0.39
C GLY A 155 14.75 -3.82 0.96
N SER A 156 14.99 -5.12 0.78
CA SER A 156 16.13 -5.85 1.36
C SER A 156 17.49 -5.32 0.94
N TYR A 157 17.61 -4.68 -0.24
CA TYR A 157 18.88 -4.09 -0.66
C TYR A 157 19.34 -2.95 0.26
N TRP A 158 18.44 -2.27 0.95
CA TRP A 158 18.77 -1.27 1.96
C TRP A 158 19.33 -1.85 3.25
N ASP A 159 19.10 -3.11 3.55
CA ASP A 159 19.44 -3.71 4.86
C ASP A 159 20.95 -3.64 5.13
N LYS A 160 21.79 -3.84 4.09
CA LYS A 160 23.24 -3.74 4.21
C LYS A 160 23.72 -2.31 4.50
N LEU A 161 23.07 -1.31 3.93
CA LEU A 161 23.38 0.10 4.20
C LEU A 161 22.89 0.51 5.59
N LEU A 162 21.70 0.11 5.97
CA LEU A 162 21.13 0.36 7.30
C LEU A 162 21.95 -0.32 8.41
N ALA A 163 22.47 -1.53 8.17
CA ALA A 163 23.35 -2.22 9.13
C ALA A 163 24.72 -1.52 9.32
N ARG A 164 25.16 -0.74 8.34
CA ARG A 164 26.41 0.07 8.42
C ARG A 164 26.17 1.46 9.01
N ASP A 165 24.91 1.87 9.17
CA ASP A 165 24.52 3.19 9.71
C ASP A 165 24.60 3.22 11.24
N THR A 166 25.79 3.04 11.79
CA THR A 166 26.03 2.96 13.24
C THR A 166 25.75 4.28 13.97
N GLN A 167 25.76 5.41 13.27
CA GLN A 167 25.49 6.74 13.82
C GLN A 167 24.06 7.22 13.54
N GLY A 168 23.31 6.49 12.75
CA GLY A 168 21.92 6.84 12.41
C GLY A 168 21.79 7.96 11.37
N LEU A 169 22.87 8.35 10.69
CA LEU A 169 22.85 9.45 9.72
C LEU A 169 22.04 9.11 8.46
N LEU A 170 22.13 7.86 7.98
CA LEU A 170 21.30 7.39 6.87
C LEU A 170 19.81 7.42 7.26
N LYS A 171 19.50 6.94 8.45
CA LYS A 171 18.13 7.00 8.99
C LYS A 171 17.66 8.46 9.12
N GLN A 172 18.49 9.35 9.63
CA GLN A 172 18.21 10.78 9.69
C GLN A 172 17.91 11.34 8.29
N ARG A 173 18.74 11.05 7.29
CA ARG A 173 18.52 11.50 5.91
C ARG A 173 17.22 10.98 5.32
N MET A 174 16.86 9.71 5.60
CA MET A 174 15.58 9.12 5.22
C MET A 174 14.39 9.83 5.89
N GLU A 175 14.55 10.25 7.14
CA GLU A 175 13.52 10.97 7.89
C GLU A 175 13.40 12.44 7.49
N GLU A 176 14.47 13.09 7.04
CA GLU A 176 14.45 14.46 6.54
C GLU A 176 13.74 14.59 5.18
N ALA A 177 13.89 13.60 4.32
CA ALA A 177 13.34 13.65 2.97
C ALA A 177 11.81 13.68 3.00
N LEU A 178 11.23 14.62 2.29
CA LEU A 178 9.79 14.79 2.13
C LEU A 178 9.25 13.91 0.98
N ASP A 179 7.93 13.74 0.93
CA ASP A 179 7.28 12.91 -0.09
C ASP A 179 7.58 13.40 -1.51
N GLY A 180 7.63 14.71 -1.74
CA GLY A 180 8.01 15.30 -3.02
C GLY A 180 9.46 14.99 -3.45
N GLU A 181 10.42 14.97 -2.49
CA GLU A 181 11.79 14.55 -2.78
C GLU A 181 11.86 13.07 -3.17
N TYR A 182 11.13 12.20 -2.44
CA TYR A 182 11.07 10.78 -2.76
C TYR A 182 10.47 10.48 -4.13
N GLN A 183 9.54 11.29 -4.60
CA GLN A 183 9.02 11.21 -5.98
C GLN A 183 10.09 11.63 -6.98
N ALA A 184 10.77 12.76 -6.75
CA ALA A 184 11.86 13.23 -7.59
C ALA A 184 12.98 12.17 -7.72
N PHE A 185 13.36 11.52 -6.62
CA PHE A 185 14.36 10.44 -6.63
C PHE A 185 13.93 9.24 -7.49
N LYS A 186 12.65 9.03 -7.70
CA LYS A 186 12.16 7.87 -8.46
C LYS A 186 11.76 8.20 -9.90
N SER A 187 11.57 9.49 -10.23
CA SER A 187 11.33 9.97 -11.59
C SER A 187 12.62 10.28 -12.37
N LYS A 188 13.80 10.11 -11.75
CA LYS A 188 15.12 10.36 -12.32
C LYS A 188 15.89 9.04 -12.41
N ASP A 189 17.18 9.04 -12.10
CA ASP A 189 18.08 7.90 -12.18
C ASP A 189 18.95 7.72 -10.93
N GLY A 190 19.82 6.72 -10.95
CA GLY A 190 20.71 6.42 -9.83
C GLY A 190 21.76 7.51 -9.60
N ALA A 191 22.23 8.20 -10.65
CA ALA A 191 23.17 9.32 -10.53
C ALA A 191 22.52 10.48 -9.77
N PHE A 192 21.29 10.82 -10.10
CA PHE A 192 20.52 11.83 -9.38
C PHE A 192 20.32 11.47 -7.89
N VAL A 193 20.00 10.21 -7.61
CA VAL A 193 19.86 9.73 -6.21
C VAL A 193 21.20 9.79 -5.47
N ARG A 194 22.31 9.43 -6.11
CA ARG A 194 23.65 9.56 -5.55
C ARG A 194 23.93 10.99 -5.13
N GLU A 195 23.71 11.94 -6.05
CA GLU A 195 24.02 13.35 -5.81
C GLU A 195 23.11 13.97 -4.76
N HIS A 196 21.79 13.82 -4.92
CA HIS A 196 20.82 14.60 -4.15
C HIS A 196 20.34 13.92 -2.86
N PHE A 197 20.41 12.58 -2.78
CA PHE A 197 20.07 11.87 -1.55
C PHE A 197 21.28 11.59 -0.70
N PHE A 198 22.26 10.84 -1.24
CA PHE A 198 23.48 10.47 -0.50
C PHE A 198 24.47 11.62 -0.42
N GLY A 199 24.61 12.43 -1.46
CA GLY A 199 25.54 13.57 -1.54
C GLY A 199 25.22 14.71 -0.59
N LYS A 200 24.03 14.70 0.06
CA LYS A 200 23.71 15.70 1.09
C LYS A 200 24.68 15.67 2.29
N TYR A 201 25.23 14.50 2.59
CA TYR A 201 26.20 14.28 3.66
C TYR A 201 27.42 13.54 3.14
N PRO A 202 28.67 14.05 3.38
CA PRO A 202 29.89 13.41 2.92
C PRO A 202 30.03 11.94 3.36
N GLU A 203 29.58 11.61 4.57
CA GLU A 203 29.62 10.27 5.14
C GLU A 203 28.69 9.30 4.36
N LEU A 204 27.52 9.77 3.93
CA LEU A 204 26.61 8.98 3.12
C LEU A 204 27.11 8.82 1.68
N ALA A 205 27.73 9.87 1.11
CA ALA A 205 28.40 9.77 -0.17
C ALA A 205 29.53 8.72 -0.13
N ALA A 206 30.34 8.73 0.94
CA ALA A 206 31.38 7.73 1.17
C ALA A 206 30.80 6.31 1.37
N MET A 207 29.65 6.18 2.03
CA MET A 207 28.97 4.89 2.23
C MET A 207 28.64 4.18 0.92
N VAL A 208 28.32 4.91 -0.14
CA VAL A 208 27.93 4.39 -1.47
C VAL A 208 29.00 4.57 -2.54
N ALA A 209 30.23 4.98 -2.18
CA ALA A 209 31.31 5.28 -3.14
C ALA A 209 31.63 4.12 -4.09
N ASN A 210 31.51 2.87 -3.61
CA ASN A 210 31.80 1.67 -4.38
C ASN A 210 30.59 1.06 -5.08
N MET A 211 29.42 1.71 -4.99
CA MET A 211 28.21 1.29 -5.69
C MET A 211 28.12 1.98 -7.05
N THR A 212 27.67 1.29 -8.06
CA THR A 212 27.31 1.91 -9.34
C THR A 212 25.99 2.69 -9.22
N ASP A 213 25.69 3.55 -10.20
CA ASP A 213 24.39 4.23 -10.22
C ASP A 213 23.23 3.25 -10.40
N GLU A 214 23.47 2.16 -11.11
CA GLU A 214 22.49 1.07 -11.23
C GLU A 214 22.25 0.36 -9.89
N ASP A 215 23.28 0.13 -9.08
CA ASP A 215 23.13 -0.44 -7.74
C ASP A 215 22.31 0.48 -6.84
N ILE A 216 22.54 1.79 -6.92
CA ILE A 216 21.74 2.78 -6.19
C ILE A 216 20.28 2.78 -6.68
N TRP A 217 20.08 2.69 -8.00
CA TRP A 217 18.74 2.61 -8.58
C TRP A 217 17.95 1.38 -8.11
N ARG A 218 18.65 0.25 -7.90
CA ARG A 218 18.07 -1.00 -7.35
C ARG A 218 17.67 -0.93 -5.89
N LEU A 219 18.02 0.12 -5.15
CA LEU A 219 17.57 0.34 -3.77
C LEU A 219 16.05 0.60 -3.75
N ASN A 220 15.28 -0.47 -3.74
CA ASN A 220 13.85 -0.44 -3.96
C ASN A 220 13.03 -0.16 -2.69
N ARG A 221 11.74 0.12 -2.88
CA ARG A 221 10.75 0.29 -1.81
C ARG A 221 10.31 -1.08 -1.27
N GLY A 222 9.95 -1.13 0.02
CA GLY A 222 9.56 -2.37 0.69
C GLY A 222 8.33 -3.03 0.09
N GLY A 223 7.36 -2.24 -0.40
CA GLY A 223 6.17 -2.73 -1.07
C GLY A 223 6.43 -3.48 -2.38
N HIS A 224 7.65 -3.40 -2.92
CA HIS A 224 8.10 -4.14 -4.11
C HIS A 224 9.12 -5.24 -3.80
N ASP A 225 9.34 -5.55 -2.52
CA ASP A 225 10.21 -6.63 -2.07
C ASP A 225 9.37 -7.85 -1.66
N PRO A 226 9.37 -8.95 -2.44
CA PRO A 226 8.51 -10.10 -2.16
C PRO A 226 8.74 -10.72 -0.78
N HIS A 227 9.97 -10.76 -0.29
CA HIS A 227 10.28 -11.33 1.02
C HIS A 227 9.72 -10.48 2.16
N LYS A 228 9.90 -9.17 2.07
CA LYS A 228 9.38 -8.23 3.08
C LYS A 228 7.85 -8.12 3.01
N VAL A 229 7.28 -8.17 1.82
CA VAL A 229 5.81 -8.24 1.62
C VAL A 229 5.27 -9.51 2.30
N TYR A 230 5.84 -10.67 2.00
CA TYR A 230 5.42 -11.93 2.63
C TYR A 230 5.49 -11.86 4.17
N ALA A 231 6.62 -11.38 4.71
CA ALA A 231 6.80 -11.25 6.16
C ALA A 231 5.76 -10.33 6.81
N ALA A 232 5.46 -9.18 6.17
CA ALA A 232 4.44 -8.25 6.67
C ALA A 232 3.04 -8.86 6.65
N TYR A 233 2.67 -9.57 5.58
CA TYR A 233 1.38 -10.24 5.48
C TYR A 233 1.25 -11.41 6.47
N ALA A 234 2.29 -12.23 6.62
CA ALA A 234 2.33 -13.32 7.60
C ALA A 234 2.16 -12.78 9.03
N GLN A 235 2.85 -11.68 9.37
CA GLN A 235 2.72 -11.03 10.67
C GLN A 235 1.31 -10.48 10.89
N ALA A 236 0.72 -9.82 9.89
CA ALA A 236 -0.64 -9.29 9.96
C ALA A 236 -1.68 -10.41 10.10
N ALA A 237 -1.50 -11.52 9.38
CA ALA A 237 -2.38 -12.68 9.48
C ALA A 237 -2.34 -13.34 10.87
N ALA A 238 -1.15 -13.40 11.48
CA ALA A 238 -0.94 -14.00 12.81
C ALA A 238 -1.36 -13.08 13.97
N HIS A 239 -1.39 -11.75 13.75
CA HIS A 239 -1.68 -10.78 14.81
C HIS A 239 -3.09 -10.95 15.40
N ARG A 240 -3.21 -10.79 16.73
CA ARG A 240 -4.47 -10.92 17.50
C ARG A 240 -4.66 -9.73 18.44
N GLY A 241 -5.92 -9.47 18.76
CA GLY A 241 -6.31 -8.47 19.77
C GLY A 241 -6.41 -7.04 19.25
N GLN A 242 -5.97 -6.76 18.01
CA GLN A 242 -6.05 -5.42 17.40
C GLN A 242 -6.24 -5.55 15.88
N PRO A 243 -6.96 -4.63 15.22
CA PRO A 243 -6.90 -4.51 13.76
C PRO A 243 -5.46 -4.15 13.34
N THR A 244 -5.07 -4.57 12.14
CA THR A 244 -3.71 -4.33 11.63
C THR A 244 -3.75 -3.47 10.37
N VAL A 245 -2.81 -2.53 10.26
CA VAL A 245 -2.53 -1.81 9.01
C VAL A 245 -1.10 -2.08 8.56
N ILE A 246 -0.93 -2.35 7.27
CA ILE A 246 0.37 -2.40 6.59
C ILE A 246 0.50 -1.13 5.76
N LEU A 247 1.47 -0.27 6.09
CA LEU A 247 1.82 0.91 5.31
C LEU A 247 2.91 0.52 4.32
N ALA A 248 2.52 0.21 3.10
CA ALA A 248 3.42 -0.32 2.07
C ALA A 248 3.90 0.80 1.14
N LYS A 249 5.17 1.20 1.29
CA LYS A 249 5.78 2.17 0.37
C LYS A 249 6.06 1.53 -0.98
N THR A 250 5.49 2.13 -2.02
CA THR A 250 5.57 1.66 -3.41
C THR A 250 5.99 2.78 -4.35
N VAL A 251 6.03 2.48 -5.63
CA VAL A 251 6.23 3.44 -6.72
C VAL A 251 5.02 3.35 -7.65
N LYS A 252 4.40 4.49 -7.97
CA LYS A 252 3.31 4.55 -8.93
C LYS A 252 3.81 4.09 -10.30
N GLY A 253 3.06 3.22 -10.99
CA GLY A 253 3.46 2.68 -12.28
C GLY A 253 4.66 1.71 -12.24
N TYR A 254 4.98 1.13 -11.09
CA TYR A 254 6.08 0.16 -10.98
C TYR A 254 6.00 -0.94 -12.03
N GLY A 255 7.11 -1.16 -12.76
CA GLY A 255 7.20 -2.13 -13.84
C GLY A 255 6.71 -1.65 -15.21
N MET A 256 6.23 -0.41 -15.33
CA MET A 256 5.81 0.17 -16.61
C MET A 256 6.96 0.81 -17.41
N GLY A 257 8.19 0.71 -16.93
CA GLY A 257 9.37 1.28 -17.56
C GLY A 257 9.46 2.81 -17.45
N GLU A 258 10.35 3.41 -18.21
CA GLU A 258 10.69 4.84 -18.12
C GLU A 258 9.50 5.78 -18.38
N SER A 259 8.55 5.36 -19.21
CA SER A 259 7.39 6.19 -19.56
C SER A 259 6.32 6.26 -18.47
N GLY A 260 6.29 5.33 -17.53
CA GLY A 260 5.22 5.21 -16.54
C GLY A 260 5.67 5.13 -15.09
N GLU A 261 6.87 4.60 -14.82
CA GLU A 261 7.33 4.40 -13.46
C GLU A 261 7.75 5.70 -12.79
N GLY A 262 7.08 6.05 -11.71
CA GLY A 262 7.35 7.27 -10.94
C GLY A 262 6.90 8.57 -11.60
N GLN A 263 6.28 8.50 -12.78
CA GLN A 263 5.83 9.69 -13.49
C GLN A 263 4.47 10.17 -12.98
N ASN A 264 4.23 11.48 -13.09
CA ASN A 264 2.89 12.05 -12.93
C ASN A 264 2.12 11.80 -14.23
N THR A 265 1.12 10.97 -14.18
CA THR A 265 0.26 10.64 -15.33
C THR A 265 -1.16 11.09 -15.06
#